data_20037f769de732028fd485e855f1c49d
#
_entry.id   20037f769de732028fd485e855f1c49d
#
_cell.length_a   1.000
_cell.length_b   1.000
_cell.length_c   1.000
_cell.angle_alpha   90.00
_cell.angle_beta   90.00
_cell.angle_gamma   90.00
#
_symmetry.space_group_name_H-M   'P 1'
#
loop_
_entity.id
_entity.type
_entity.pdbx_description
1 polymer ?
#
loop_
_entity_poly.entity_id
_entity_poly.type
_entity_poly.pdbx_seq_one_letter_code
_entity_poly.pdbx_strand_id
1 'polypeptide(L)'
;MVAIGIDLGTTYSCVGVWRDNRCEIIANSQGNRTTPSYVAFSNDERMIGESAKNQAAMNPTNTIYDAKRLIGRTFDDPIVQQEIKGFSYDVMDRDGKPVIQAEYKDEVKSFQPEEISAMILSEMKQIASSYLGQDITDVVITVPAYFNDGQRQATKDAG
;
A
#
# COMPACT_ATOMS: atom_id res chain seq x y z
N MET A 1 -17.97 -18.81 3.61
CA MET A 1 -17.06 -18.00 2.76
C MET A 1 -17.27 -16.53 3.10
N VAL A 2 -16.21 -15.81 3.45
CA VAL A 2 -16.30 -14.41 3.86
C VAL A 2 -15.52 -13.55 2.87
N ALA A 3 -16.20 -12.53 2.34
CA ALA A 3 -15.59 -11.54 1.49
C ALA A 3 -15.40 -10.25 2.26
N ILE A 4 -14.27 -9.59 2.05
CA ILE A 4 -13.98 -8.29 2.63
C ILE A 4 -13.83 -7.24 1.54
N GLY A 5 -14.05 -5.99 1.90
CA GLY A 5 -13.78 -4.85 1.04
C GLY A 5 -12.59 -4.08 1.57
N ILE A 6 -11.68 -3.70 0.69
CA ILE A 6 -10.54 -2.87 1.03
C ILE A 6 -10.59 -1.59 0.21
N ASP A 7 -10.54 -0.47 0.90
CA ASP A 7 -10.31 0.82 0.29
C ASP A 7 -8.82 1.13 0.41
N LEU A 8 -8.10 0.91 -0.68
CA LEU A 8 -6.66 1.16 -0.75
C LEU A 8 -6.47 2.63 -1.14
N GLY A 9 -6.42 3.50 -0.14
CA GLY A 9 -6.25 4.93 -0.34
C GLY A 9 -4.80 5.34 -0.56
N THR A 10 -4.60 6.53 -1.10
CA THR A 10 -3.27 7.11 -1.29
C THR A 10 -2.59 7.36 0.06
N THR A 11 -3.31 7.91 1.01
CA THR A 11 -2.80 8.31 2.33
C THR A 11 -3.16 7.30 3.40
N TYR A 12 -4.40 6.84 3.41
CA TYR A 12 -4.92 5.87 4.38
C TYR A 12 -5.70 4.78 3.67
N SER A 13 -5.68 3.59 4.25
CA SER A 13 -6.46 2.46 3.78
C SER A 13 -7.41 1.99 4.88
N CYS A 14 -8.51 1.35 4.50
CA CYS A 14 -9.40 0.73 5.47
C CYS A 14 -9.94 -0.58 4.92
N VAL A 15 -10.41 -1.44 5.83
CA VAL A 15 -10.98 -2.73 5.49
C VAL A 15 -12.32 -2.89 6.21
N GLY A 16 -13.28 -3.46 5.50
CA GLY A 16 -14.60 -3.71 6.03
C GLY A 16 -15.12 -5.08 5.65
N VAL A 17 -16.12 -5.53 6.39
CA VAL A 17 -16.83 -6.77 6.13
C VAL A 17 -18.32 -6.47 6.05
N TRP A 18 -18.98 -7.14 5.12
CA TRP A 18 -20.44 -7.09 5.02
C TRP A 18 -21.03 -8.23 5.85
N ARG A 19 -21.78 -7.88 6.89
CA ARG A 19 -22.53 -8.85 7.67
C ARG A 19 -23.71 -8.18 8.37
N ASP A 20 -24.76 -8.94 8.64
CA ASP A 20 -25.98 -8.45 9.27
C ASP A 20 -26.61 -7.27 8.51
N ASN A 21 -26.56 -7.35 7.16
CA ASN A 21 -27.08 -6.34 6.23
C ASN A 21 -26.43 -4.96 6.34
N ARG A 22 -25.20 -4.89 6.81
CA ARG A 22 -24.44 -3.63 6.87
C ARG A 22 -22.95 -3.87 6.67
N CYS A 23 -22.28 -2.81 6.25
CA CYS A 23 -20.83 -2.79 6.17
C CYS A 23 -20.25 -2.39 7.54
N GLU A 24 -19.35 -3.21 8.05
CA GLU A 24 -18.67 -2.95 9.32
C GLU A 24 -17.20 -2.70 9.02
N ILE A 25 -16.70 -1.53 9.38
CA ILE A 25 -15.27 -1.19 9.22
C ILE A 25 -14.51 -1.76 10.40
N ILE A 26 -13.43 -2.50 10.08
CA ILE A 26 -12.65 -3.23 11.06
C ILE A 26 -11.51 -2.35 11.57
N ALA A 27 -11.34 -2.27 12.89
CA ALA A 27 -10.24 -1.56 13.52
C ALA A 27 -8.95 -2.40 13.43
N ASN A 28 -7.82 -1.72 13.24
CA ASN A 28 -6.49 -2.35 13.27
C ASN A 28 -6.04 -2.64 14.72
N SER A 29 -4.83 -3.19 14.86
CA SER A 29 -4.27 -3.53 16.17
C SER A 29 -4.08 -2.33 17.10
N GLN A 30 -4.06 -1.12 16.55
CA GLN A 30 -3.97 0.13 17.32
C GLN A 30 -5.34 0.69 17.70
N GLY A 31 -6.42 0.03 17.31
CA GLY A 31 -7.77 0.48 17.54
C GLY A 31 -8.30 1.52 16.54
N ASN A 32 -7.58 1.75 15.46
CA ASN A 32 -7.95 2.72 14.43
C ASN A 32 -8.66 2.04 13.26
N ARG A 33 -9.67 2.71 12.72
CA ARG A 33 -10.44 2.22 11.56
C ARG A 33 -9.78 2.52 10.23
N THR A 34 -8.77 3.37 10.22
CA THR A 34 -7.93 3.64 9.06
C THR A 34 -6.49 3.31 9.41
N THR A 35 -5.74 2.87 8.40
CA THR A 35 -4.33 2.51 8.54
C THR A 35 -3.54 3.34 7.52
N PRO A 36 -2.47 4.03 7.94
CA PRO A 36 -1.65 4.76 6.98
C PRO A 36 -1.14 3.85 5.87
N SER A 37 -1.22 4.32 4.63
CA SER A 37 -0.69 3.59 3.46
C SER A 37 0.82 3.79 3.36
N TYR A 38 1.53 3.39 4.41
CA TYR A 38 2.96 3.54 4.59
C TYR A 38 3.63 2.19 4.75
N VAL A 39 4.79 2.03 4.12
CA VAL A 39 5.67 0.86 4.29
C VAL A 39 7.07 1.38 4.57
N ALA A 40 7.71 0.89 5.62
CA ALA A 40 9.07 1.28 5.95
C ALA A 40 9.96 0.06 6.11
N PHE A 41 11.21 0.22 5.77
CA PHE A 41 12.22 -0.83 5.88
C PHE A 41 13.34 -0.38 6.80
N SER A 42 13.79 -1.29 7.64
CA SER A 42 14.96 -1.11 8.50
C SER A 42 15.87 -2.32 8.35
N ASN A 43 17.00 -2.31 9.06
CA ASN A 43 17.91 -3.46 9.04
C ASN A 43 17.26 -4.73 9.61
N ASP A 44 16.29 -4.57 10.49
CA ASP A 44 15.70 -5.67 11.23
C ASP A 44 14.35 -6.11 10.67
N GLU A 45 13.53 -5.15 10.22
CA GLU A 45 12.14 -5.46 9.92
C GLU A 45 11.53 -4.58 8.81
N ARG A 46 10.41 -5.05 8.32
CA ARG A 46 9.50 -4.29 7.46
C ARG A 46 8.31 -3.85 8.32
N MET A 47 8.01 -2.57 8.29
CA MET A 47 6.89 -1.98 9.02
C MET A 47 5.80 -1.53 8.06
N ILE A 48 4.54 -1.68 8.44
CA ILE A 48 3.40 -1.27 7.63
C ILE A 48 2.41 -0.51 8.52
N GLY A 49 1.87 0.59 8.01
CA GLY A 49 0.84 1.36 8.70
C GLY A 49 1.40 2.34 9.72
N GLU A 50 0.80 2.37 10.91
CA GLU A 50 1.15 3.33 11.95
C GLU A 50 2.63 3.26 12.35
N SER A 51 3.17 2.07 12.52
CA SER A 51 4.58 1.90 12.88
C SER A 51 5.51 2.47 11.82
N ALA A 52 5.17 2.31 10.55
CA ALA A 52 5.94 2.87 9.45
C ALA A 52 5.86 4.40 9.45
N LYS A 53 4.67 4.95 9.61
CA LYS A 53 4.46 6.40 9.62
C LYS A 53 5.17 7.06 10.81
N ASN A 54 5.08 6.45 11.99
CA ASN A 54 5.62 7.03 13.23
C ASN A 54 7.15 7.17 13.21
N GLN A 55 7.87 6.36 12.45
CA GLN A 55 9.33 6.42 12.35
C GLN A 55 9.80 7.15 11.06
N ALA A 56 8.89 7.69 10.25
CA ALA A 56 9.22 8.30 8.96
C ALA A 56 10.25 9.43 9.07
N ALA A 57 10.12 10.29 10.08
CA ALA A 57 11.04 11.42 10.28
C ALA A 57 12.46 10.97 10.57
N MET A 58 12.65 9.79 11.15
CA MET A 58 13.95 9.22 11.51
C MET A 58 14.52 8.31 10.41
N ASN A 59 13.71 7.93 9.43
CA ASN A 59 14.09 6.98 8.37
C ASN A 59 13.45 7.39 7.04
N PRO A 60 13.65 8.63 6.59
CA PRO A 60 12.89 9.16 5.45
C PRO A 60 13.21 8.47 4.13
N THR A 61 14.43 8.02 3.90
CA THR A 61 14.83 7.42 2.62
C THR A 61 14.30 6.00 2.44
N ASN A 62 13.89 5.34 3.52
CA ASN A 62 13.39 3.96 3.50
C ASN A 62 11.92 3.86 3.95
N THR A 63 11.22 4.97 3.96
CA THR A 63 9.79 5.04 4.27
C THR A 63 9.02 5.42 3.02
N ILE A 64 8.18 4.51 2.53
CA ILE A 64 7.45 4.62 1.28
C ILE A 64 6.00 5.02 1.57
N TYR A 65 5.54 6.06 0.91
CA TYR A 65 4.17 6.55 0.96
C TYR A 65 3.75 7.05 -0.41
N ASP A 66 2.47 7.25 -0.63
CA ASP A 66 1.91 7.72 -1.90
C ASP A 66 2.27 6.84 -3.11
N ALA A 67 2.55 5.55 -2.88
CA ALA A 67 2.87 4.62 -3.97
C ALA A 67 1.73 4.52 -4.99
N LYS A 68 0.49 4.74 -4.55
CA LYS A 68 -0.68 4.74 -5.43
C LYS A 68 -0.59 5.79 -6.53
N ARG A 69 0.15 6.88 -6.31
CA ARG A 69 0.36 7.93 -7.32
C ARG A 69 1.27 7.48 -8.46
N LEU A 70 2.04 6.41 -8.24
CA LEU A 70 2.96 5.84 -9.23
C LEU A 70 2.37 4.62 -9.94
N ILE A 71 1.37 3.96 -9.33
CA ILE A 71 0.87 2.67 -9.81
C ILE A 71 0.30 2.79 -11.22
N GLY A 72 0.68 1.83 -12.09
CA GLY A 72 0.19 1.78 -13.46
C GLY A 72 0.67 2.87 -14.39
N ARG A 73 1.63 3.71 -13.96
CA ARG A 73 2.16 4.82 -14.75
C ARG A 73 3.55 4.51 -15.26
N THR A 74 3.97 5.23 -16.29
CA THR A 74 5.35 5.17 -16.80
C THR A 74 6.24 6.16 -16.06
N PHE A 75 7.54 5.94 -16.06
CA PHE A 75 8.48 6.81 -15.37
C PHE A 75 8.48 8.23 -15.93
N ASP A 76 8.33 8.38 -17.26
CA ASP A 76 8.32 9.67 -17.93
C ASP A 76 6.97 10.42 -17.88
N ASP A 77 5.95 9.81 -17.24
CA ASP A 77 4.66 10.46 -17.03
C ASP A 77 4.88 11.77 -16.26
N PRO A 78 4.37 12.91 -16.77
CA PRO A 78 4.53 14.22 -16.11
C PRO A 78 4.07 14.23 -14.65
N ILE A 79 3.04 13.45 -14.32
CA ILE A 79 2.53 13.31 -12.94
C ILE A 79 3.59 12.62 -12.08
N VAL A 80 4.19 11.54 -12.56
CA VAL A 80 5.26 10.83 -11.86
C VAL A 80 6.45 11.74 -11.63
N GLN A 81 6.89 12.46 -12.65
CA GLN A 81 8.02 13.38 -12.54
C GLN A 81 7.76 14.49 -11.53
N GLN A 82 6.52 14.97 -11.43
CA GLN A 82 6.13 15.96 -10.44
C GLN A 82 6.12 15.39 -9.03
N GLU A 83 5.58 14.20 -8.85
CA GLU A 83 5.48 13.54 -7.54
C GLU A 83 6.86 13.18 -6.97
N ILE A 84 7.77 12.71 -7.80
CA ILE A 84 9.13 12.31 -7.39
C ILE A 84 9.85 13.45 -6.67
N LYS A 85 9.62 14.68 -7.08
CA LYS A 85 10.27 15.86 -6.49
C LYS A 85 9.94 16.04 -5.00
N GLY A 86 8.78 15.56 -4.56
CA GLY A 86 8.33 15.68 -3.18
C GLY A 86 8.61 14.46 -2.31
N PHE A 87 9.08 13.36 -2.88
CA PHE A 87 9.32 12.14 -2.12
C PHE A 87 10.66 12.20 -1.38
N SER A 88 10.67 11.62 -0.18
CA SER A 88 11.88 11.43 0.61
C SER A 88 12.67 10.18 0.21
N TYR A 89 12.05 9.28 -0.54
CA TYR A 89 12.66 8.04 -1.03
C TYR A 89 12.98 8.17 -2.53
N ASP A 90 13.83 7.28 -3.02
CA ASP A 90 14.28 7.31 -4.41
C ASP A 90 13.35 6.50 -5.32
N VAL A 91 13.05 7.08 -6.48
CA VAL A 91 12.31 6.40 -7.55
C VAL A 91 13.19 6.41 -8.80
N MET A 92 13.39 5.24 -9.38
CA MET A 92 14.28 5.04 -10.51
C MET A 92 13.50 4.59 -11.73
N ASP A 93 14.08 4.79 -12.91
CA ASP A 93 13.56 4.29 -14.19
C ASP A 93 14.10 2.88 -14.44
N ARG A 94 13.19 1.92 -14.57
CA ARG A 94 13.54 0.56 -15.00
C ARG A 94 12.67 0.20 -16.20
N ASP A 95 13.27 0.22 -17.38
CA ASP A 95 12.58 -0.09 -18.64
C ASP A 95 11.32 0.76 -18.84
N GLY A 96 11.41 2.04 -18.49
CA GLY A 96 10.31 2.99 -18.62
C GLY A 96 9.29 2.98 -17.49
N LYS A 97 9.50 2.18 -16.45
CA LYS A 97 8.58 2.06 -15.30
C LYS A 97 9.22 2.62 -14.03
N PRO A 98 8.45 3.31 -13.18
CA PRO A 98 8.97 3.78 -11.89
C PRO A 98 9.19 2.60 -10.95
N VAL A 99 10.37 2.57 -10.33
CA VAL A 99 10.75 1.56 -9.35
C VAL A 99 11.28 2.26 -8.12
N ILE A 100 10.77 1.87 -6.96
CA ILE A 100 11.12 2.45 -5.67
C ILE A 100 12.33 1.72 -5.10
N GLN A 101 13.32 2.47 -4.62
CA GLN A 101 14.49 1.88 -3.96
C GLN A 101 14.45 2.14 -2.47
N ALA A 102 14.79 1.12 -1.70
CA ALA A 102 14.92 1.21 -0.25
C ALA A 102 15.99 0.25 0.24
N GLU A 103 16.63 0.59 1.34
CA GLU A 103 17.59 -0.28 2.00
C GLU A 103 16.86 -1.15 3.01
N TYR A 104 17.01 -2.46 2.86
CA TYR A 104 16.39 -3.44 3.73
C TYR A 104 17.38 -4.57 4.03
N LYS A 105 17.63 -4.83 5.30
CA LYS A 105 18.61 -5.84 5.76
C LYS A 105 19.98 -5.63 5.14
N ASP A 106 20.45 -4.39 5.19
CA ASP A 106 21.76 -3.95 4.67
C ASP A 106 21.93 -4.13 3.15
N GLU A 107 20.83 -4.28 2.42
CA GLU A 107 20.84 -4.38 0.96
C GLU A 107 19.91 -3.35 0.34
N VAL A 108 20.35 -2.73 -0.74
CA VAL A 108 19.48 -1.87 -1.55
C VAL A 108 18.57 -2.77 -2.39
N LYS A 109 17.27 -2.65 -2.16
CA LYS A 109 16.26 -3.42 -2.89
C LYS A 109 15.36 -2.49 -3.70
N SER A 110 14.84 -3.03 -4.79
CA SER A 110 13.94 -2.31 -5.68
C SER A 110 12.55 -2.93 -5.60
N PHE A 111 11.53 -2.06 -5.55
CA PHE A 111 10.14 -2.48 -5.45
C PHE A 111 9.32 -1.78 -6.52
N GLN A 112 8.44 -2.51 -7.17
CA GLN A 112 7.42 -1.91 -8.02
C GLN A 112 6.34 -1.28 -7.14
N PRO A 113 5.65 -0.21 -7.60
CA PRO A 113 4.57 0.38 -6.82
C PRO A 113 3.48 -0.63 -6.41
N GLU A 114 3.15 -1.57 -7.30
CA GLU A 114 2.18 -2.64 -7.00
C GLU A 114 2.67 -3.60 -5.91
N GLU A 115 3.98 -3.79 -5.76
CA GLU A 115 4.53 -4.60 -4.67
C GLU A 115 4.34 -3.91 -3.32
N ILE A 116 4.52 -2.60 -3.26
CA ILE A 116 4.24 -1.80 -2.06
C ILE A 116 2.75 -1.86 -1.73
N SER A 117 1.89 -1.71 -2.73
CA SER A 117 0.44 -1.84 -2.54
C SER A 117 0.05 -3.23 -2.06
N ALA A 118 0.71 -4.28 -2.56
CA ALA A 118 0.49 -5.66 -2.12
C ALA A 118 0.82 -5.84 -0.64
N MET A 119 1.87 -5.19 -0.14
CA MET A 119 2.23 -5.23 1.27
C MET A 119 1.15 -4.60 2.14
N ILE A 120 0.59 -3.47 1.71
CA ILE A 120 -0.51 -2.80 2.41
C ILE A 120 -1.78 -3.68 2.38
N LEU A 121 -2.08 -4.29 1.24
CA LEU A 121 -3.23 -5.19 1.10
C LEU A 121 -3.07 -6.42 2.01
N SER A 122 -1.87 -6.97 2.14
CA SER A 122 -1.59 -8.08 3.04
C SER A 122 -1.86 -7.68 4.50
N GLU A 123 -1.49 -6.48 4.90
CA GLU A 123 -1.78 -5.95 6.24
C GLU A 123 -3.29 -5.81 6.46
N MET A 124 -4.02 -5.28 5.47
CA MET A 124 -5.49 -5.17 5.57
C MET A 124 -6.14 -6.56 5.70
N LYS A 125 -5.67 -7.52 4.93
CA LYS A 125 -6.14 -8.91 5.03
C LYS A 125 -5.87 -9.49 6.40
N GLN A 126 -4.69 -9.26 6.95
CA GLN A 126 -4.31 -9.74 8.28
C GLN A 126 -5.19 -9.15 9.38
N ILE A 127 -5.47 -7.85 9.28
CA ILE A 127 -6.39 -7.18 10.21
C ILE A 127 -7.77 -7.84 10.17
N ALA A 128 -8.28 -8.09 8.98
CA ALA A 128 -9.59 -8.73 8.80
C ALA A 128 -9.59 -10.18 9.30
N SER A 129 -8.55 -10.96 8.98
CA SER A 129 -8.43 -12.34 9.42
C SER A 129 -8.38 -12.45 10.93
N SER A 130 -7.64 -11.57 11.59
CA SER A 130 -7.53 -11.54 13.06
C SER A 130 -8.87 -11.17 13.71
N TYR A 131 -9.57 -10.21 13.15
CA TYR A 131 -10.87 -9.78 13.67
C TYR A 131 -11.94 -10.86 13.51
N LEU A 132 -12.00 -11.50 12.34
CA LEU A 132 -13.01 -12.48 12.01
C LEU A 132 -12.66 -13.89 12.50
N GLY A 133 -11.41 -14.13 12.89
CA GLY A 133 -10.95 -15.44 13.35
C GLY A 133 -10.93 -16.51 12.28
N GLN A 134 -10.79 -16.12 11.00
CA GLN A 134 -10.75 -17.05 9.88
C GLN A 134 -9.96 -16.48 8.71
N ASP A 135 -9.52 -17.37 7.81
CA ASP A 135 -8.83 -16.95 6.61
C ASP A 135 -9.78 -16.26 5.64
N ILE A 136 -9.24 -15.24 4.95
CA ILE A 136 -9.96 -14.48 3.95
C ILE A 136 -9.47 -14.92 2.56
N THR A 137 -10.41 -15.31 1.70
CA THR A 137 -10.09 -15.78 0.34
C THR A 137 -10.59 -14.83 -0.74
N ASP A 138 -11.60 -14.03 -0.44
CA ASP A 138 -12.23 -13.14 -1.42
C ASP A 138 -12.15 -11.70 -0.96
N VAL A 139 -11.64 -10.84 -1.83
CA VAL A 139 -11.42 -9.42 -1.54
C VAL A 139 -11.93 -8.58 -2.69
N VAL A 140 -12.66 -7.52 -2.37
CA VAL A 140 -13.03 -6.44 -3.31
C VAL A 140 -12.17 -5.23 -2.97
N ILE A 141 -11.44 -4.73 -3.95
CA ILE A 141 -10.55 -3.57 -3.78
C ILE A 141 -11.11 -2.40 -4.58
N THR A 142 -11.30 -1.26 -3.93
CA THR A 142 -11.78 -0.05 -4.60
C THR A 142 -10.65 0.63 -5.37
N VAL A 143 -11.02 1.23 -6.51
CA VAL A 143 -10.12 2.06 -7.29
C VAL A 143 -10.83 3.38 -7.64
N PRO A 144 -10.08 4.49 -7.82
CA PRO A 144 -10.70 5.73 -8.28
C PRO A 144 -11.36 5.54 -9.65
N ALA A 145 -12.47 6.23 -9.87
CA ALA A 145 -13.19 6.15 -11.16
C ALA A 145 -12.31 6.61 -12.33
N TYR A 146 -11.37 7.53 -12.08
CA TYR A 146 -10.46 8.06 -13.12
C TYR A 146 -9.29 7.14 -13.46
N PHE A 147 -9.10 6.02 -12.76
CA PHE A 147 -8.04 5.07 -13.09
C PHE A 147 -8.22 4.55 -14.51
N ASN A 148 -7.12 4.50 -15.27
CA ASN A 148 -7.10 3.86 -16.59
C ASN A 148 -6.95 2.33 -16.45
N ASP A 149 -7.00 1.63 -17.58
CA ASP A 149 -6.91 0.16 -17.57
C ASP A 149 -5.58 -0.36 -17.02
N GLY A 150 -4.48 0.34 -17.29
CA GLY A 150 -3.17 -0.01 -16.75
C GLY A 150 -3.12 0.08 -15.23
N GLN A 151 -3.69 1.14 -14.67
CA GLN A 151 -3.76 1.33 -13.21
C GLN A 151 -4.67 0.30 -12.55
N ARG A 152 -5.80 -0.04 -13.20
CA ARG A 152 -6.73 -1.06 -12.70
C ARG A 152 -6.08 -2.44 -12.73
N GLN A 153 -5.36 -2.76 -13.79
CA GLN A 153 -4.65 -4.03 -13.90
C GLN A 153 -3.53 -4.14 -12.85
N ALA A 154 -2.76 -3.06 -12.65
CA ALA A 154 -1.71 -3.02 -11.64
C ALA A 154 -2.27 -3.20 -10.22
N THR A 155 -3.43 -2.61 -9.93
CA THR A 155 -4.12 -2.79 -8.64
C THR A 155 -4.56 -4.25 -8.46
N LYS A 156 -5.06 -4.87 -9.51
CA LYS A 156 -5.45 -6.28 -9.51
C LYS A 156 -4.24 -7.18 -9.29
N ASP A 157 -3.11 -6.86 -9.93
CA ASP A 157 -1.86 -7.61 -9.77
C ASP A 157 -1.32 -7.52 -8.33
N ALA A 158 -1.53 -6.37 -7.67
CA ALA A 158 -1.16 -6.18 -6.27
C ALA A 158 -1.97 -7.09 -5.32
N GLY A 159 -3.20 -7.33 -5.65
CA GLY A 159 -4.06 -8.24 -4.91
C GLY A 159 -3.81 -9.69 -5.31
#